data_0d13c57357bfe4049b7325cde2c40143
#
_entry.id   0d13c57357bfe4049b7325cde2c40143
#
_cell.length_a   1.000
_cell.length_b   1.000
_cell.length_c   1.000
_cell.angle_alpha   90.00
_cell.angle_beta   90.00
_cell.angle_gamma   90.00
#
_symmetry.space_group_name_H-M   'P 1'
#
loop_
_entity.id
_entity.type
_entity.pdbx_description
1 polymer ?
#
loop_
_entity_poly.entity_id
_entity_poly.type
_entity_poly.pdbx_seq_one_letter_code
_entity_poly.pdbx_strand_id
1 'polypeptide(L)'
;MSRSSTLQWPIATFVNMLAVAVGSILGLLLQSVFNEDIQGIVFQAVGLGTILIGLKMALRLPDGYMLIFIFALILGGILGEVIGLAEWMSSLSDQLKLFVGASDSNFTEGLITAFLLFCIGSMTIVGALEEGLSKNRSLIYVKSTLDGFTAIALTASFGIGVLFSIIPMLIFQGGITVLAVKLKPIFDQKTLDLVSAVGGILIIGISINMLQLGEITLEKSIAFLIGSHYFQ
;
A
#
# COMPACT_ATOMS: atom_id res chain seq x y z
N MET A 1 -14.07 2.52 -36.15
CA MET A 1 -13.56 1.21 -35.74
C MET A 1 -13.82 1.02 -34.27
N SER A 2 -14.86 0.27 -33.92
CA SER A 2 -15.23 -0.04 -32.55
C SER A 2 -14.15 -0.99 -31.99
N ARG A 3 -13.25 -0.48 -31.13
CA ARG A 3 -12.42 -1.35 -30.29
C ARG A 3 -13.35 -1.94 -29.23
N SER A 4 -13.70 -3.21 -29.41
CA SER A 4 -14.35 -4.00 -28.36
C SER A 4 -13.50 -3.85 -27.10
N SER A 5 -14.10 -3.30 -26.06
CA SER A 5 -13.54 -3.25 -24.70
C SER A 5 -13.54 -4.68 -24.15
N THR A 6 -12.62 -5.52 -24.63
CA THR A 6 -12.40 -6.81 -23.97
C THR A 6 -11.85 -6.52 -22.58
N LEU A 7 -12.59 -6.94 -21.57
CA LEU A 7 -12.17 -6.91 -20.17
C LEU A 7 -10.74 -7.47 -20.09
N GLN A 8 -9.79 -6.64 -19.66
CA GLN A 8 -8.40 -7.09 -19.53
C GLN A 8 -8.22 -7.77 -18.18
N TRP A 9 -7.78 -9.02 -18.21
CA TRP A 9 -7.42 -9.74 -16.99
C TRP A 9 -6.16 -9.14 -16.37
N PRO A 10 -6.13 -8.87 -15.05
CA PRO A 10 -5.00 -8.26 -14.36
C PRO A 10 -3.88 -9.29 -14.09
N ILE A 11 -3.28 -9.83 -15.16
CA ILE A 11 -2.28 -10.91 -15.07
C ILE A 11 -1.06 -10.46 -14.26
N ALA A 12 -0.58 -9.23 -14.48
CA ALA A 12 0.57 -8.74 -13.76
C ALA A 12 0.26 -8.53 -12.27
N THR A 13 -0.99 -8.21 -11.93
CA THR A 13 -1.43 -8.17 -10.53
C THR A 13 -1.31 -9.55 -9.88
N PHE A 14 -1.74 -10.63 -10.57
CA PHE A 14 -1.56 -11.99 -10.03
C PHE A 14 -0.08 -12.37 -9.86
N VAL A 15 0.80 -11.94 -10.77
CA VAL A 15 2.24 -12.14 -10.62
C VAL A 15 2.76 -11.38 -9.40
N ASN A 16 2.30 -10.14 -9.18
CA ASN A 16 2.68 -9.36 -8.00
C ASN A 16 2.21 -10.02 -6.70
N MET A 17 0.95 -10.46 -6.67
CA MET A 17 0.41 -11.21 -5.53
C MET A 17 1.23 -12.46 -5.22
N LEU A 18 1.62 -13.21 -6.25
CA LEU A 18 2.46 -14.40 -6.09
C LEU A 18 3.85 -14.04 -5.52
N ALA A 19 4.46 -12.97 -6.02
CA ALA A 19 5.75 -12.50 -5.51
C ALA A 19 5.67 -12.09 -4.04
N VAL A 20 4.62 -11.33 -3.66
CA VAL A 20 4.36 -10.95 -2.26
C VAL A 20 4.08 -12.18 -1.40
N ALA A 21 3.28 -13.14 -1.89
CA ALA A 21 2.99 -14.37 -1.15
C ALA A 21 4.26 -15.21 -0.89
N VAL A 22 5.09 -15.40 -1.91
CA VAL A 22 6.37 -16.11 -1.77
C VAL A 22 7.30 -15.36 -0.81
N GLY A 23 7.43 -14.04 -0.98
CA GLY A 23 8.23 -13.20 -0.08
C GLY A 23 7.73 -13.28 1.36
N SER A 24 6.41 -13.23 1.59
CA SER A 24 5.83 -13.36 2.92
C SER A 24 6.09 -14.73 3.55
N ILE A 25 5.98 -15.82 2.79
CA ILE A 25 6.30 -17.15 3.30
C ILE A 25 7.77 -17.23 3.72
N LEU A 26 8.69 -16.72 2.91
CA LEU A 26 10.11 -16.65 3.26
C LEU A 26 10.34 -15.77 4.49
N GLY A 27 9.65 -14.64 4.62
CA GLY A 27 9.70 -13.77 5.79
C GLY A 27 9.24 -14.46 7.07
N LEU A 28 8.16 -15.26 7.03
CA LEU A 28 7.69 -16.04 8.17
C LEU A 28 8.73 -17.10 8.60
N LEU A 29 9.38 -17.75 7.64
CA LEU A 29 10.44 -18.71 7.95
C LEU A 29 11.63 -18.02 8.64
N LEU A 30 12.01 -16.83 8.21
CA LEU A 30 13.05 -16.03 8.86
C LEU A 30 12.62 -15.58 10.26
N GLN A 31 11.38 -15.12 10.42
CA GLN A 31 10.84 -14.72 11.72
C GLN A 31 10.92 -15.85 12.75
N SER A 32 10.65 -17.10 12.33
CA SER A 32 10.67 -18.26 13.24
C SER A 32 12.08 -18.65 13.72
N VAL A 33 13.12 -18.22 13.01
CA VAL A 33 14.53 -18.50 13.34
C VAL A 33 15.15 -17.37 14.17
N PHE A 34 14.60 -16.17 14.12
CA PHE A 34 15.13 -15.01 14.82
C PHE A 34 14.69 -15.01 16.29
N ASN A 35 15.63 -14.75 17.21
CA ASN A 35 15.30 -14.42 18.59
C ASN A 35 14.67 -13.00 18.68
N GLU A 36 14.11 -12.65 19.84
CA GLU A 36 13.43 -11.36 20.06
C GLU A 36 14.35 -10.16 19.77
N ASP A 37 15.63 -10.23 20.11
CA ASP A 37 16.60 -9.16 19.88
C ASP A 37 16.82 -8.93 18.39
N ILE A 38 16.97 -10.01 17.60
CA ILE A 38 17.14 -9.93 16.15
C ILE A 38 15.86 -9.40 15.50
N GLN A 39 14.67 -9.86 15.94
CA GLN A 39 13.40 -9.34 15.45
C GLN A 39 13.29 -7.83 15.70
N GLY A 40 13.68 -7.36 16.89
CA GLY A 40 13.71 -5.94 17.21
C GLY A 40 14.63 -5.13 16.30
N ILE A 41 15.83 -5.63 16.01
CA ILE A 41 16.77 -4.99 15.08
C ILE A 41 16.20 -4.93 13.66
N VAL A 42 15.61 -6.03 13.18
CA VAL A 42 14.98 -6.10 11.85
C VAL A 42 13.81 -5.12 11.77
N PHE A 43 12.97 -5.05 12.80
CA PHE A 43 11.84 -4.15 12.87
C PHE A 43 12.28 -2.67 12.79
N GLN A 44 13.31 -2.30 13.55
CA GLN A 44 13.89 -0.95 13.51
C GLN A 44 14.51 -0.64 12.14
N ALA A 45 15.26 -1.56 11.56
CA ALA A 45 15.88 -1.38 10.25
C ALA A 45 14.83 -1.19 9.14
N VAL A 46 13.74 -1.99 9.18
CA VAL A 46 12.60 -1.84 8.28
C VAL A 46 11.92 -0.49 8.49
N GLY A 47 11.69 -0.07 9.74
CA GLY A 47 11.11 1.23 10.07
C GLY A 47 11.91 2.39 9.48
N LEU A 48 13.24 2.38 9.65
CA LEU A 48 14.12 3.41 9.08
C LEU A 48 14.11 3.39 7.54
N GLY A 49 14.14 2.21 6.94
CA GLY A 49 14.04 2.05 5.47
C GLY A 49 12.71 2.58 4.94
N THR A 50 11.63 2.32 5.67
CA THR A 50 10.27 2.76 5.32
C THR A 50 10.13 4.30 5.42
N ILE A 51 10.78 4.96 6.38
CA ILE A 51 10.89 6.44 6.41
C ILE A 51 11.52 6.96 5.11
N LEU A 52 12.63 6.36 4.68
CA LEU A 52 13.31 6.81 3.46
C LEU A 52 12.43 6.65 2.22
N ILE A 53 11.67 5.55 2.12
CA ILE A 53 10.72 5.34 1.03
C ILE A 53 9.62 6.38 1.09
N GLY A 54 8.99 6.57 2.25
CA GLY A 54 7.94 7.56 2.47
C GLY A 54 8.40 8.97 2.15
N LEU A 55 9.61 9.35 2.54
CA LEU A 55 10.20 10.65 2.23
C LEU A 55 10.38 10.84 0.72
N LYS A 56 10.92 9.83 0.01
CA LYS A 56 11.04 9.87 -1.45
C LYS A 56 9.70 10.03 -2.17
N MET A 57 8.65 9.45 -1.62
CA MET A 57 7.29 9.61 -2.15
C MET A 57 6.72 10.99 -1.80
N ALA A 58 6.89 11.47 -0.57
CA ALA A 58 6.40 12.78 -0.13
C ALA A 58 7.05 13.94 -0.90
N LEU A 59 8.33 13.82 -1.24
CA LEU A 59 9.07 14.80 -2.04
C LEU A 59 8.63 14.89 -3.52
N ARG A 60 7.70 14.05 -3.97
CA ARG A 60 7.07 14.19 -5.29
C ARG A 60 5.96 15.24 -5.32
N LEU A 61 5.65 15.86 -4.18
CA LEU A 61 4.64 16.91 -4.12
C LEU A 61 4.94 18.00 -5.15
N PRO A 62 4.02 18.29 -6.11
CA PRO A 62 4.26 19.32 -7.12
C PRO A 62 4.33 20.71 -6.51
N ASP A 63 5.13 21.59 -7.10
CA ASP A 63 5.24 22.99 -6.66
C ASP A 63 3.88 23.69 -6.71
N GLY A 64 3.58 24.45 -5.67
CA GLY A 64 2.31 25.17 -5.52
C GLY A 64 1.13 24.33 -4.99
N TYR A 65 1.27 23.02 -4.80
CA TYR A 65 0.20 22.16 -4.30
C TYR A 65 0.26 21.88 -2.80
N MET A 66 1.16 22.50 -2.06
CA MET A 66 1.32 22.30 -0.60
C MET A 66 0.00 22.52 0.16
N LEU A 67 -0.75 23.57 -0.19
CA LEU A 67 -2.03 23.87 0.48
C LEU A 67 -3.07 22.78 0.20
N ILE A 68 -3.20 22.35 -1.05
CA ILE A 68 -4.11 21.26 -1.46
C ILE A 68 -3.73 19.96 -0.74
N PHE A 69 -2.44 19.67 -0.67
CA PHE A 69 -1.91 18.50 0.04
C PHE A 69 -2.28 18.51 1.53
N ILE A 70 -2.09 19.65 2.23
CA ILE A 70 -2.45 19.79 3.65
C ILE A 70 -3.96 19.62 3.84
N PHE A 71 -4.79 20.27 3.01
CA PHE A 71 -6.23 20.10 3.07
C PHE A 71 -6.68 18.68 2.77
N ALA A 72 -6.05 17.99 1.81
CA ALA A 72 -6.34 16.59 1.53
C ALA A 72 -6.07 15.71 2.76
N LEU A 73 -4.95 15.94 3.46
CA LEU A 73 -4.63 15.22 4.70
C LEU A 73 -5.68 15.49 5.79
N ILE A 74 -6.03 16.74 6.04
CA ILE A 74 -7.00 17.11 7.08
C ILE A 74 -8.39 16.55 6.76
N LEU A 75 -8.91 16.86 5.57
CA LEU A 75 -10.25 16.45 5.17
C LEU A 75 -10.36 14.93 5.01
N GLY A 76 -9.34 14.31 4.46
CA GLY A 76 -9.27 12.85 4.37
C GLY A 76 -9.30 12.17 5.74
N GLY A 77 -8.56 12.71 6.73
CA GLY A 77 -8.58 12.20 8.10
C GLY A 77 -9.96 12.36 8.76
N ILE A 78 -10.56 13.54 8.62
CA ILE A 78 -11.91 13.79 9.13
C ILE A 78 -12.94 12.85 8.47
N LEU A 79 -12.88 12.69 7.15
CA LEU A 79 -13.76 11.77 6.44
C LEU A 79 -13.54 10.32 6.86
N GLY A 80 -12.28 9.89 7.05
CA GLY A 80 -11.95 8.55 7.54
C GLY A 80 -12.56 8.26 8.89
N GLU A 81 -12.51 9.25 9.80
CA GLU A 81 -13.12 9.16 11.12
C GLU A 81 -14.65 9.09 11.03
N VAL A 82 -15.28 9.99 10.27
CA VAL A 82 -16.75 10.06 10.13
C VAL A 82 -17.33 8.79 9.50
N ILE A 83 -16.62 8.17 8.55
CA ILE A 83 -17.04 6.93 7.89
C ILE A 83 -16.81 5.71 8.78
N GLY A 84 -16.04 5.84 9.87
CA GLY A 84 -15.64 4.71 10.72
C GLY A 84 -14.69 3.76 10.00
N LEU A 85 -13.77 4.31 9.20
CA LEU A 85 -12.87 3.48 8.38
C LEU A 85 -11.91 2.64 9.22
N ALA A 86 -11.49 3.17 10.37
CA ALA A 86 -10.65 2.46 11.33
C ALA A 86 -11.36 1.22 11.91
N GLU A 87 -12.62 1.38 12.33
CA GLU A 87 -13.44 0.31 12.87
C GLU A 87 -13.72 -0.75 11.81
N TRP A 88 -13.99 -0.33 10.57
CA TRP A 88 -14.19 -1.24 9.45
C TRP A 88 -12.93 -2.05 9.15
N MET A 89 -11.76 -1.40 9.08
CA MET A 89 -10.47 -2.06 8.86
C MET A 89 -10.10 -3.01 10.00
N SER A 90 -10.33 -2.60 11.25
CA SER A 90 -10.13 -3.45 12.43
C SER A 90 -11.03 -4.68 12.40
N SER A 91 -12.32 -4.50 12.12
CA SER A 91 -13.28 -5.61 11.99
C SER A 91 -12.89 -6.60 10.88
N LEU A 92 -12.47 -6.10 9.72
CA LEU A 92 -11.97 -6.95 8.63
C LEU A 92 -10.71 -7.71 9.05
N SER A 93 -9.78 -7.03 9.71
CA SER A 93 -8.56 -7.62 10.22
C SER A 93 -8.85 -8.72 11.26
N ASP A 94 -9.78 -8.47 12.19
CA ASP A 94 -10.16 -9.44 13.22
C ASP A 94 -10.83 -10.67 12.61
N GLN A 95 -11.67 -10.49 11.58
CA GLN A 95 -12.25 -11.63 10.85
C GLN A 95 -11.18 -12.46 10.15
N LEU A 96 -10.19 -11.80 9.53
CA LEU A 96 -9.06 -12.48 8.91
C LEU A 96 -8.19 -13.21 9.94
N LYS A 97 -7.93 -12.58 11.09
CA LYS A 97 -7.22 -13.21 12.22
C LYS A 97 -7.93 -14.49 12.69
N LEU A 98 -9.24 -14.43 12.88
CA LEU A 98 -10.04 -15.59 13.30
C LEU A 98 -10.00 -16.69 12.24
N PHE A 99 -10.09 -16.34 10.97
CA PHE A 99 -10.05 -17.30 9.86
C PHE A 99 -8.71 -18.05 9.80
N VAL A 100 -7.61 -17.39 10.12
CA VAL A 100 -6.25 -17.96 10.06
C VAL A 100 -5.80 -18.55 11.40
N GLY A 101 -6.52 -18.27 12.49
CA GLY A 101 -6.07 -18.61 13.83
C GLY A 101 -4.83 -17.85 14.29
N ALA A 102 -4.59 -16.66 13.69
CA ALA A 102 -3.46 -15.82 14.04
C ALA A 102 -3.72 -15.12 15.38
N SER A 103 -2.77 -15.22 16.30
CA SER A 103 -2.77 -14.48 17.58
C SER A 103 -1.82 -13.27 17.55
N ASP A 104 -1.27 -12.95 16.40
CA ASP A 104 -0.25 -11.92 16.23
C ASP A 104 -0.84 -10.51 16.47
N SER A 105 -0.26 -9.76 17.40
CA SER A 105 -0.67 -8.40 17.73
C SER A 105 -0.44 -7.42 16.57
N ASN A 106 0.57 -7.67 15.73
CA ASN A 106 1.00 -6.78 14.65
C ASN A 106 0.31 -7.08 13.31
N PHE A 107 -0.67 -7.99 13.29
CA PHE A 107 -1.34 -8.41 12.05
C PHE A 107 -1.96 -7.24 11.28
N THR A 108 -2.73 -6.40 11.96
CA THR A 108 -3.42 -5.26 11.34
C THR A 108 -2.42 -4.24 10.81
N GLU A 109 -1.39 -3.93 11.59
CA GLU A 109 -0.33 -3.01 11.21
C GLU A 109 0.45 -3.53 9.99
N GLY A 110 0.80 -4.82 9.99
CA GLY A 110 1.46 -5.47 8.86
C GLY A 110 0.63 -5.46 7.58
N LEU A 111 -0.68 -5.75 7.69
CA LEU A 111 -1.59 -5.72 6.56
C LEU A 111 -1.69 -4.31 5.95
N ILE A 112 -1.91 -3.29 6.80
CA ILE A 112 -2.06 -1.90 6.37
C ILE A 112 -0.76 -1.37 5.79
N THR A 113 0.37 -1.59 6.47
CA THR A 113 1.70 -1.17 6.01
C THR A 113 2.02 -1.74 4.64
N ALA A 114 1.84 -3.05 4.47
CA ALA A 114 2.08 -3.72 3.21
C ALA A 114 1.15 -3.21 2.11
N PHE A 115 -0.14 -3.02 2.40
CA PHE A 115 -1.09 -2.46 1.44
C PHE A 115 -0.68 -1.06 0.98
N LEU A 116 -0.38 -0.16 1.92
CA LEU A 116 0.03 1.21 1.58
C LEU A 116 1.31 1.20 0.75
N LEU A 117 2.31 0.44 1.16
CA LEU A 117 3.60 0.39 0.47
C LEU A 117 3.49 -0.22 -0.92
N PHE A 118 2.72 -1.30 -1.07
CA PHE A 118 2.60 -2.01 -2.33
C PHE A 118 1.59 -1.40 -3.30
N CYS A 119 0.53 -0.76 -2.80
CA CYS A 119 -0.56 -0.27 -3.64
C CYS A 119 -0.48 1.23 -3.89
N ILE A 120 -0.01 2.03 -2.92
CA ILE A 120 -0.06 3.49 -2.99
C ILE A 120 1.26 4.04 -3.49
N GLY A 121 1.46 3.93 -4.78
CA GLY A 121 2.62 4.50 -5.45
C GLY A 121 2.32 4.72 -6.92
N SER A 122 2.94 5.75 -7.52
CA SER A 122 2.79 6.03 -8.94
C SER A 122 3.11 4.81 -9.81
N MET A 123 4.07 3.99 -9.40
CA MET A 123 4.48 2.79 -10.14
C MET A 123 3.37 1.74 -10.23
N THR A 124 2.58 1.55 -9.17
CA THR A 124 1.43 0.64 -9.16
C THR A 124 0.32 1.14 -10.07
N ILE A 125 -0.03 2.42 -9.93
CA ILE A 125 -1.14 3.03 -10.67
C ILE A 125 -0.81 3.10 -12.16
N VAL A 126 0.38 3.62 -12.52
CA VAL A 126 0.81 3.69 -13.92
C VAL A 126 0.92 2.30 -14.54
N GLY A 127 1.53 1.34 -13.84
CA GLY A 127 1.68 -0.02 -14.35
C GLY A 127 0.35 -0.73 -14.56
N ALA A 128 -0.59 -0.57 -13.62
CA ALA A 128 -1.94 -1.13 -13.75
C ALA A 128 -2.73 -0.48 -14.91
N LEU A 129 -2.58 0.84 -15.10
CA LEU A 129 -3.16 1.55 -16.24
C LEU A 129 -2.53 1.08 -17.56
N GLU A 130 -1.21 0.92 -17.64
CA GLU A 130 -0.52 0.43 -18.83
C GLU A 130 -0.94 -1.00 -19.18
N GLU A 131 -1.06 -1.88 -18.19
CA GLU A 131 -1.56 -3.24 -18.42
C GLU A 131 -2.98 -3.20 -19.00
N GLY A 132 -3.88 -2.43 -18.38
CA GLY A 132 -5.29 -2.35 -18.81
C GLY A 132 -5.49 -1.67 -20.16
N LEU A 133 -4.65 -0.70 -20.55
CA LEU A 133 -4.78 0.07 -21.79
C LEU A 133 -4.03 -0.54 -22.96
N SER A 134 -2.81 -1.03 -22.73
CA SER A 134 -1.87 -1.45 -23.78
C SER A 134 -1.34 -2.87 -23.62
N LYS A 135 -1.73 -3.60 -22.57
CA LYS A 135 -1.18 -4.92 -22.19
C LYS A 135 0.31 -4.90 -21.86
N ASN A 136 0.87 -3.71 -21.60
CA ASN A 136 2.24 -3.58 -21.14
C ASN A 136 2.31 -3.90 -19.64
N ARG A 137 3.01 -4.96 -19.29
CA ARG A 137 3.13 -5.48 -17.92
C ARG A 137 4.51 -5.25 -17.32
N SER A 138 5.44 -4.68 -18.10
CA SER A 138 6.84 -4.58 -17.70
C SER A 138 7.03 -3.85 -16.38
N LEU A 139 6.29 -2.77 -16.15
CA LEU A 139 6.41 -1.97 -14.95
C LEU A 139 5.97 -2.74 -13.69
N ILE A 140 4.85 -3.48 -13.78
CA ILE A 140 4.39 -4.29 -12.64
C ILE A 140 5.30 -5.49 -12.42
N TYR A 141 5.90 -6.09 -13.44
CA TYR A 141 6.85 -7.19 -13.24
C TYR A 141 8.12 -6.74 -12.49
N VAL A 142 8.67 -5.57 -12.86
CA VAL A 142 9.77 -4.97 -12.09
C VAL A 142 9.34 -4.70 -10.65
N LYS A 143 8.14 -4.12 -10.48
CA LYS A 143 7.57 -3.86 -9.16
C LYS A 143 7.36 -5.16 -8.37
N SER A 144 6.87 -6.22 -8.98
CA SER A 144 6.65 -7.51 -8.31
C SER A 144 7.92 -8.06 -7.68
N THR A 145 9.05 -7.88 -8.34
CA THR A 145 10.35 -8.25 -7.76
C THR A 145 10.64 -7.42 -6.50
N LEU A 146 10.46 -6.09 -6.58
CA LEU A 146 10.69 -5.20 -5.44
C LEU A 146 9.74 -5.51 -4.28
N ASP A 147 8.45 -5.69 -4.57
CA ASP A 147 7.42 -6.00 -3.58
C ASP A 147 7.69 -7.37 -2.91
N GLY A 148 8.12 -8.37 -3.68
CA GLY A 148 8.49 -9.68 -3.14
C GLY A 148 9.64 -9.61 -2.15
N PHE A 149 10.72 -8.89 -2.47
CA PHE A 149 11.82 -8.68 -1.54
C PHE A 149 11.40 -7.87 -0.31
N THR A 150 10.61 -6.83 -0.52
CA THR A 150 10.09 -6.02 0.59
C THR A 150 9.16 -6.82 1.49
N ALA A 151 8.35 -7.71 0.91
CA ALA A 151 7.47 -8.61 1.67
C ALA A 151 8.25 -9.55 2.60
N ILE A 152 9.46 -10.00 2.22
CA ILE A 152 10.32 -10.78 3.12
C ILE A 152 10.61 -9.98 4.40
N ALA A 153 11.11 -8.76 4.25
CA ALA A 153 11.49 -7.91 5.37
C ALA A 153 10.28 -7.50 6.22
N LEU A 154 9.18 -7.08 5.58
CA LEU A 154 7.95 -6.70 6.28
C LEU A 154 7.36 -7.88 7.05
N THR A 155 7.31 -9.07 6.44
CA THR A 155 6.72 -10.25 7.11
C THR A 155 7.60 -10.73 8.25
N ALA A 156 8.92 -10.66 8.12
CA ALA A 156 9.83 -10.96 9.23
C ALA A 156 9.61 -10.02 10.43
N SER A 157 9.12 -8.79 10.19
CA SER A 157 8.85 -7.79 11.22
C SER A 157 7.41 -7.84 11.74
N PHE A 158 6.41 -7.89 10.86
CA PHE A 158 4.98 -7.77 11.20
C PHE A 158 4.23 -9.10 11.24
N GLY A 159 4.86 -10.20 10.86
CA GLY A 159 4.20 -11.50 10.81
C GLY A 159 3.25 -11.68 9.62
N ILE A 160 2.31 -12.59 9.77
CA ILE A 160 1.46 -13.10 8.68
C ILE A 160 0.50 -12.03 8.11
N GLY A 161 0.25 -10.92 8.81
CA GLY A 161 -0.62 -9.84 8.32
C GLY A 161 -0.20 -9.31 6.96
N VAL A 162 1.10 -9.26 6.67
CA VAL A 162 1.66 -8.82 5.38
C VAL A 162 1.18 -9.71 4.23
N LEU A 163 1.11 -11.02 4.41
CA LEU A 163 0.61 -11.95 3.39
C LEU A 163 -0.83 -11.60 2.99
N PHE A 164 -1.66 -11.19 3.93
CA PHE A 164 -3.06 -10.87 3.67
C PHE A 164 -3.26 -9.55 2.92
N SER A 165 -2.21 -8.73 2.75
CA SER A 165 -2.24 -7.56 1.88
C SER A 165 -2.50 -7.87 0.41
N ILE A 166 -2.32 -9.13 -0.01
CA ILE A 166 -2.66 -9.59 -1.37
C ILE A 166 -4.15 -9.39 -1.71
N ILE A 167 -5.03 -9.44 -0.70
CA ILE A 167 -6.48 -9.28 -0.90
C ILE A 167 -6.80 -7.84 -1.32
N PRO A 168 -6.50 -6.80 -0.52
CA PRO A 168 -6.72 -5.43 -0.94
C PRO A 168 -5.85 -5.04 -2.16
N MET A 169 -4.69 -5.66 -2.36
CA MET A 169 -3.89 -5.47 -3.57
C MET A 169 -4.63 -5.94 -4.83
N LEU A 170 -5.29 -7.09 -4.79
CA LEU A 170 -6.11 -7.56 -5.92
C LEU A 170 -7.22 -6.57 -6.25
N ILE A 171 -7.91 -6.07 -5.23
CA ILE A 171 -9.02 -5.13 -5.40
C ILE A 171 -8.50 -3.81 -5.98
N PHE A 172 -7.45 -3.25 -5.42
CA PHE A 172 -6.91 -1.94 -5.82
C PHE A 172 -6.19 -2.01 -7.16
N GLN A 173 -5.10 -2.77 -7.25
CA GLN A 173 -4.27 -2.86 -8.45
C GLN A 173 -5.02 -3.55 -9.61
N GLY A 174 -5.69 -4.67 -9.32
CA GLY A 174 -6.51 -5.37 -10.32
C GLY A 174 -7.72 -4.54 -10.76
N GLY A 175 -8.36 -3.82 -9.84
CA GLY A 175 -9.45 -2.88 -10.14
C GLY A 175 -9.00 -1.76 -11.07
N ILE A 176 -7.84 -1.16 -10.85
CA ILE A 176 -7.28 -0.14 -11.75
C ILE A 176 -7.03 -0.74 -13.14
N THR A 177 -6.46 -1.94 -13.25
CA THR A 177 -6.23 -2.59 -14.54
C THR A 177 -7.55 -2.81 -15.29
N VAL A 178 -8.56 -3.32 -14.63
CA VAL A 178 -9.89 -3.59 -15.24
C VAL A 178 -10.60 -2.29 -15.64
N LEU A 179 -10.50 -1.27 -14.81
CA LEU A 179 -11.15 0.03 -15.02
C LEU A 179 -10.27 1.05 -15.76
N ALA A 180 -9.10 0.65 -16.27
CA ALA A 180 -8.08 1.54 -16.82
C ALA A 180 -8.61 2.54 -17.86
N VAL A 181 -9.51 2.12 -18.75
CA VAL A 181 -10.10 3.01 -19.77
C VAL A 181 -10.89 4.16 -19.13
N LYS A 182 -11.60 3.89 -18.01
CA LYS A 182 -12.40 4.89 -17.31
C LYS A 182 -11.53 5.78 -16.41
N LEU A 183 -10.47 5.21 -15.84
CA LEU A 183 -9.62 5.88 -14.87
C LEU A 183 -8.51 6.72 -15.51
N LYS A 184 -8.12 6.41 -16.76
CA LYS A 184 -7.05 7.15 -17.45
C LYS A 184 -7.18 8.68 -17.42
N PRO A 185 -8.38 9.28 -17.64
CA PRO A 185 -8.52 10.74 -17.62
C PRO A 185 -8.27 11.37 -16.25
N ILE A 186 -8.39 10.57 -15.18
CA ILE A 186 -8.30 10.99 -13.79
C ILE A 186 -6.83 11.03 -13.31
N PHE A 187 -6.04 10.05 -13.76
CA PHE A 187 -4.65 9.88 -13.34
C PHE A 187 -3.68 10.58 -14.31
N ASP A 188 -3.68 11.91 -14.29
CA ASP A 188 -2.60 12.68 -14.88
C ASP A 188 -1.34 12.65 -13.97
N GLN A 189 -0.21 13.18 -14.47
CA GLN A 189 1.04 13.15 -13.72
C GLN A 189 0.94 13.88 -12.38
N LYS A 190 0.20 14.99 -12.32
CA LYS A 190 0.03 15.76 -11.08
C LYS A 190 -0.76 14.99 -10.03
N THR A 191 -1.86 14.35 -10.44
CA THR A 191 -2.65 13.47 -9.55
C THR A 191 -1.82 12.32 -9.03
N LEU A 192 -1.00 11.68 -9.88
CA LEU A 192 -0.10 10.61 -9.49
C LEU A 192 0.93 11.07 -8.46
N ASP A 193 1.49 12.25 -8.64
CA ASP A 193 2.49 12.81 -7.73
C ASP A 193 1.85 13.23 -6.39
N LEU A 194 0.62 13.80 -6.41
CA LEU A 194 -0.15 14.10 -5.21
C LEU A 194 -0.51 12.84 -4.40
N VAL A 195 -1.04 11.82 -5.07
CA VAL A 195 -1.35 10.53 -4.42
C VAL A 195 -0.09 9.89 -3.84
N SER A 196 1.02 9.96 -4.57
CA SER A 196 2.31 9.47 -4.08
C SER A 196 2.78 10.26 -2.85
N ALA A 197 2.63 11.58 -2.86
CA ALA A 197 3.04 12.42 -1.74
C ALA A 197 2.20 12.13 -0.48
N VAL A 198 0.87 12.03 -0.61
CA VAL A 198 -0.03 11.65 0.49
C VAL A 198 0.33 10.27 1.03
N GLY A 199 0.48 9.26 0.15
CA GLY A 199 0.89 7.93 0.55
C GLY A 199 2.25 7.92 1.26
N GLY A 200 3.18 8.75 0.79
CA GLY A 200 4.50 8.90 1.42
C GLY A 200 4.43 9.37 2.87
N ILE A 201 3.58 10.36 3.17
CA ILE A 201 3.38 10.84 4.55
C ILE A 201 2.71 9.77 5.42
N LEU A 202 1.75 9.01 4.89
CA LEU A 202 1.13 7.90 5.62
C LEU A 202 2.16 6.81 5.96
N ILE A 203 3.04 6.48 5.03
CA ILE A 203 4.13 5.52 5.23
C ILE A 203 5.13 6.03 6.30
N ILE A 204 5.44 7.33 6.33
CA ILE A 204 6.26 7.93 7.40
C ILE A 204 5.54 7.78 8.75
N GLY A 205 4.23 8.02 8.80
CA GLY A 205 3.43 7.82 10.02
C GLY A 205 3.52 6.39 10.55
N ILE A 206 3.42 5.36 9.68
CA ILE A 206 3.64 3.96 10.05
C ILE A 206 5.03 3.77 10.66
N SER A 207 6.05 4.33 10.02
CA SER A 207 7.42 4.18 10.47
C SER A 207 7.68 4.82 11.84
N ILE A 208 7.02 5.92 12.15
CA ILE A 208 7.07 6.56 13.48
C ILE A 208 6.49 5.61 14.54
N ASN A 209 5.37 4.95 14.25
CA ASN A 209 4.79 3.94 15.12
C ASN A 209 5.73 2.73 15.30
N MET A 210 6.29 2.22 14.20
CA MET A 210 7.26 1.11 14.22
C MET A 210 8.47 1.40 15.11
N LEU A 211 8.98 2.61 15.04
CA LEU A 211 10.15 3.03 15.83
C LEU A 211 9.78 3.45 17.25
N GLN A 212 8.49 3.36 17.62
CA GLN A 212 7.96 3.77 18.94
C GLN A 212 8.29 5.24 19.29
N LEU A 213 8.42 6.09 18.26
CA LEU A 213 8.69 7.53 18.42
C LEU A 213 7.42 8.35 18.68
N GLY A 214 6.25 7.76 18.50
CA GLY A 214 4.93 8.37 18.70
C GLY A 214 3.82 7.40 18.32
N GLU A 215 2.56 7.82 18.55
CA GLU A 215 1.36 7.08 18.15
C GLU A 215 0.60 7.88 17.10
N ILE A 216 0.60 7.39 15.85
CA ILE A 216 -0.15 7.97 14.74
C ILE A 216 -1.23 6.96 14.31
N THR A 217 -2.49 7.33 14.41
CA THR A 217 -3.62 6.49 14.01
C THR A 217 -3.80 6.51 12.50
N LEU A 218 -3.22 5.54 11.82
CA LEU A 218 -3.15 5.50 10.34
C LEU A 218 -4.39 4.88 9.70
N GLU A 219 -5.11 4.06 10.42
CA GLU A 219 -6.36 3.45 9.98
C GLU A 219 -7.38 4.51 9.54
N LYS A 220 -7.38 5.67 10.20
CA LYS A 220 -8.20 6.83 9.85
C LYS A 220 -7.70 7.57 8.60
N SER A 221 -6.48 7.31 8.20
CA SER A 221 -5.76 8.10 7.18
C SER A 221 -5.88 7.55 5.75
N ILE A 222 -6.40 6.34 5.54
CA ILE A 222 -6.58 5.74 4.21
C ILE A 222 -7.58 6.56 3.36
N ALA A 223 -8.54 7.25 3.98
CA ALA A 223 -9.45 8.16 3.30
C ALA A 223 -8.76 9.37 2.66
N PHE A 224 -7.52 9.71 3.05
CA PHE A 224 -6.72 10.77 2.41
C PHE A 224 -6.52 10.55 0.91
N LEU A 225 -6.46 9.29 0.46
CA LEU A 225 -6.24 8.96 -0.95
C LEU A 225 -7.45 9.28 -1.81
N ILE A 226 -8.65 9.22 -1.24
CA ILE A 226 -9.89 9.53 -1.94
C ILE A 226 -10.08 11.05 -2.01
N GLY A 227 -9.69 11.79 -0.95
CA GLY A 227 -9.85 13.25 -0.87
C GLY A 227 -8.94 14.03 -1.82
N SER A 228 -7.74 13.53 -2.14
CA SER A 228 -6.81 14.23 -3.05
C SER A 228 -7.32 14.38 -4.48
N HIS A 229 -8.38 13.65 -4.85
CA HIS A 229 -8.96 13.64 -6.19
C HIS A 229 -9.99 14.76 -6.44
N TYR A 230 -10.57 15.37 -5.39
CA TYR A 230 -11.66 16.34 -5.54
C TYR A 230 -11.20 17.80 -5.63
N PHE A 231 -9.91 18.08 -5.58
CA PHE A 231 -9.34 19.45 -5.57
C PHE A 231 -8.58 19.83 -6.85
N GLN A 232 -8.94 19.25 -7.99
CA GLN A 232 -8.48 19.74 -9.31
C GLN A 232 -9.46 20.73 -9.93
#